data_b1d506e3ff26b405bdc8b02cb4f8fe61
#
_entry.id   b1d506e3ff26b405bdc8b02cb4f8fe61
#
_cell.length_a   1.000
_cell.length_b   1.000
_cell.length_c   1.000
_cell.angle_alpha   90.00
_cell.angle_beta   90.00
_cell.angle_gamma   90.00
#
_symmetry.space_group_name_H-M   'P 1'
#
loop_
_entity.id
_entity.type
_entity.pdbx_description
1 polymer ?
#
loop_
_entity_poly.entity_id
_entity_poly.type
_entity_poly.pdbx_seq_one_letter_code
_entity_poly.pdbx_strand_id
1 'polypeptide(L)'
;MLEEPSFYKLRKNNPINKIKVTDVCDGANINRSTFYEYFDDVYDLTSKLERLMIIDSFKDFDIQEIIYCMPYEFLTDFNNCLNKYINELTLLGKGRERELMFNIEDEIDNLFDDDNDKKNLISFIIGGSIHVLEKNKLFDKNYDYEYVNRQLEELSKSILSLYNKD
;
A
#
# COMPACT_ATOMS: atom_id res chain seq x y z
N MET A 1 3.17 27.06 0.31
CA MET A 1 2.67 25.95 -0.51
C MET A 1 3.90 25.18 -0.93
N LEU A 2 4.14 23.99 -0.39
CA LEU A 2 5.27 23.14 -0.82
C LEU A 2 5.02 22.75 -2.27
N GLU A 3 6.00 22.97 -3.14
CA GLU A 3 5.88 22.56 -4.54
C GLU A 3 5.76 21.04 -4.61
N GLU A 4 4.82 20.57 -5.42
CA GLU A 4 4.62 19.14 -5.68
C GLU A 4 5.92 18.54 -6.24
N PRO A 5 6.44 17.41 -5.69
CA PRO A 5 7.67 16.79 -6.16
C PRO A 5 7.62 16.54 -7.68
N SER A 6 8.72 16.78 -8.36
CA SER A 6 8.81 16.70 -9.84
C SER A 6 8.37 15.35 -10.41
N PHE A 7 8.66 14.25 -9.69
CA PHE A 7 8.29 12.90 -10.10
C PHE A 7 6.77 12.69 -10.14
N TYR A 8 6.01 13.24 -9.18
CA TYR A 8 4.54 13.18 -9.20
C TYR A 8 3.95 13.90 -10.40
N LYS A 9 4.52 15.06 -10.78
CA LYS A 9 4.11 15.78 -12.00
C LYS A 9 4.33 14.93 -13.25
N LEU A 10 5.46 14.21 -13.31
CA LEU A 10 5.74 13.28 -14.43
C LEU A 10 4.73 12.13 -14.46
N ARG A 11 4.43 11.52 -13.32
CA ARG A 11 3.48 10.40 -13.19
C ARG A 11 2.04 10.79 -13.51
N LYS A 12 1.61 12.00 -13.17
CA LYS A 12 0.27 12.50 -13.55
C LYS A 12 0.05 12.52 -15.06
N ASN A 13 1.10 12.84 -15.81
CA ASN A 13 1.00 13.06 -17.24
C ASN A 13 1.46 11.88 -18.09
N ASN A 14 2.20 10.93 -17.49
CA ASN A 14 2.82 9.84 -18.24
C ASN A 14 2.67 8.50 -17.50
N PRO A 15 2.41 7.40 -18.25
CA PRO A 15 2.57 6.06 -17.69
C PRO A 15 4.06 5.81 -17.38
N ILE A 16 4.32 4.96 -16.38
CA ILE A 16 5.68 4.75 -15.85
C ILE A 16 6.69 4.33 -16.93
N ASN A 17 6.27 3.47 -17.86
CA ASN A 17 7.11 2.98 -18.95
C ASN A 17 7.51 4.05 -19.99
N LYS A 18 6.99 5.26 -19.88
CA LYS A 18 7.35 6.42 -20.72
C LYS A 18 8.23 7.42 -19.99
N ILE A 19 8.41 7.29 -18.69
CA ILE A 19 9.25 8.17 -17.88
C ILE A 19 10.69 7.66 -17.94
N LYS A 20 11.62 8.53 -18.30
CA LYS A 20 13.05 8.21 -18.34
C LYS A 20 13.74 8.74 -17.09
N VAL A 21 14.87 8.11 -16.71
CA VAL A 21 15.72 8.59 -15.61
C VAL A 21 16.16 10.04 -15.85
N THR A 22 16.42 10.42 -17.12
CA THR A 22 16.75 11.81 -17.48
C THR A 22 15.66 12.79 -17.08
N ASP A 23 14.39 12.44 -17.34
CA ASP A 23 13.25 13.33 -17.03
C ASP A 23 13.12 13.55 -15.52
N VAL A 24 13.39 12.49 -14.74
CA VAL A 24 13.40 12.54 -13.26
C VAL A 24 14.55 13.41 -12.77
N CYS A 25 15.76 13.19 -13.31
CA CYS A 25 16.97 13.94 -12.93
C CYS A 25 16.83 15.43 -13.25
N ASP A 26 16.33 15.76 -14.44
CA ASP A 26 16.10 17.14 -14.87
C ASP A 26 15.06 17.82 -13.99
N GLY A 27 13.96 17.12 -13.67
CA GLY A 27 12.93 17.64 -12.79
C GLY A 27 13.37 17.84 -11.34
N ALA A 28 14.29 17.01 -10.85
CA ALA A 28 14.85 17.10 -9.50
C ALA A 28 16.14 17.91 -9.39
N ASN A 29 16.67 18.38 -10.53
CA ASN A 29 17.95 19.08 -10.66
C ASN A 29 19.13 18.29 -10.02
N ILE A 30 19.21 16.99 -10.33
CA ILE A 30 20.29 16.10 -9.89
C ILE A 30 21.00 15.46 -11.09
N ASN A 31 22.22 14.97 -10.88
CA ASN A 31 22.96 14.22 -11.88
C ASN A 31 22.45 12.76 -11.95
N ARG A 32 22.59 12.14 -13.11
CA ARG A 32 22.28 10.71 -13.30
C ARG A 32 23.11 9.80 -12.39
N SER A 33 24.38 10.15 -12.13
CA SER A 33 25.21 9.41 -11.17
C SER A 33 24.57 9.39 -9.78
N THR A 34 24.12 10.56 -9.31
CA THR A 34 23.41 10.67 -8.04
C THR A 34 22.12 9.86 -8.02
N PHE A 35 21.36 9.83 -9.11
CA PHE A 35 20.18 8.97 -9.20
C PHE A 35 20.55 7.50 -9.00
N TYR A 36 21.57 7.00 -9.73
CA TYR A 36 21.98 5.61 -9.68
C TYR A 36 22.72 5.19 -8.39
N GLU A 37 23.09 6.13 -7.52
CA GLU A 37 23.54 5.83 -6.15
C GLU A 37 22.39 5.32 -5.27
N TYR A 38 21.15 5.70 -5.57
CA TYR A 38 19.98 5.39 -4.74
C TYR A 38 18.96 4.47 -5.41
N PHE A 39 18.87 4.49 -6.73
CA PHE A 39 17.84 3.82 -7.51
C PHE A 39 18.41 3.13 -8.73
N ASP A 40 17.98 1.90 -8.99
CA ASP A 40 18.37 1.14 -10.18
C ASP A 40 17.70 1.71 -11.44
N ASP A 41 16.42 2.06 -11.32
CA ASP A 41 15.61 2.64 -12.38
C ASP A 41 14.39 3.42 -11.83
N VAL A 42 13.49 3.84 -12.73
CA VAL A 42 12.26 4.56 -12.35
C VAL A 42 11.27 3.65 -11.62
N TYR A 43 11.29 2.35 -11.86
CA TYR A 43 10.42 1.40 -11.16
C TYR A 43 10.89 1.19 -9.72
N ASP A 44 12.20 1.07 -9.50
CA ASP A 44 12.81 0.98 -8.16
C ASP A 44 12.54 2.26 -7.36
N LEU A 45 12.72 3.44 -7.96
CA LEU A 45 12.32 4.73 -7.35
C LEU A 45 10.85 4.69 -6.91
N THR A 46 9.96 4.22 -7.81
CA THR A 46 8.52 4.18 -7.51
C THR A 46 8.23 3.25 -6.35
N SER A 47 8.78 2.03 -6.35
CA SER A 47 8.60 1.05 -5.26
C SER A 47 9.14 1.57 -3.93
N LYS A 48 10.28 2.23 -3.91
CA LYS A 48 10.83 2.83 -2.68
C LYS A 48 9.95 3.95 -2.13
N LEU A 49 9.37 4.79 -2.99
CA LEU A 49 8.42 5.82 -2.57
C LEU A 49 7.12 5.21 -2.02
N GLU A 50 6.58 4.18 -2.67
CA GLU A 50 5.42 3.42 -2.19
C GLU A 50 5.69 2.86 -0.80
N ARG A 51 6.81 2.16 -0.60
CA ARG A 51 7.21 1.58 0.69
C ARG A 51 7.37 2.62 1.80
N LEU A 52 8.02 3.74 1.52
CA LEU A 52 8.14 4.83 2.50
C LEU A 52 6.79 5.38 2.95
N MET A 53 5.83 5.51 2.05
CA MET A 53 4.48 5.97 2.39
C MET A 53 3.71 4.92 3.18
N ILE A 54 3.85 3.65 2.84
CA ILE A 54 3.25 2.53 3.57
C ILE A 54 3.80 2.49 5.00
N ILE A 55 5.12 2.49 5.17
CA ILE A 55 5.78 2.51 6.49
C ILE A 55 5.31 3.72 7.32
N ASP A 56 5.30 4.92 6.74
CA ASP A 56 4.86 6.12 7.44
C ASP A 56 3.35 6.12 7.76
N SER A 57 2.56 5.40 6.98
CA SER A 57 1.13 5.20 7.25
C SER A 57 0.90 4.36 8.51
N PHE A 58 1.75 3.37 8.75
CA PHE A 58 1.60 2.40 9.84
C PHE A 58 2.50 2.65 11.04
N LYS A 59 3.35 3.67 11.03
CA LYS A 59 4.33 3.92 12.10
C LYS A 59 3.73 4.13 13.50
N ASP A 60 2.50 4.67 13.56
CA ASP A 60 1.77 4.94 14.79
C ASP A 60 0.67 3.89 15.06
N PHE A 61 0.67 2.79 14.30
CA PHE A 61 -0.34 1.76 14.29
C PHE A 61 0.18 0.51 14.98
N ASP A 62 -0.33 0.22 16.17
CA ASP A 62 -0.02 -1.04 16.85
C ASP A 62 -0.87 -2.17 16.24
N ILE A 63 -0.33 -2.73 15.17
CA ILE A 63 -0.96 -3.84 14.45
C ILE A 63 -1.21 -5.04 15.38
N GLN A 64 -0.31 -5.32 16.32
CA GLN A 64 -0.44 -6.44 17.23
C GLN A 64 -1.60 -6.21 18.19
N GLU A 65 -1.71 -5.01 18.77
CA GLU A 65 -2.82 -4.67 19.68
C GLU A 65 -4.17 -4.78 18.95
N ILE A 66 -4.26 -4.26 17.73
CA ILE A 66 -5.52 -4.25 16.97
C ILE A 66 -5.97 -5.65 16.59
N ILE A 67 -5.06 -6.51 16.14
CA ILE A 67 -5.39 -7.89 15.78
C ILE A 67 -5.86 -8.68 17.00
N TYR A 68 -5.26 -8.45 18.17
CA TYR A 68 -5.62 -9.17 19.39
C TYR A 68 -6.86 -8.63 20.08
N CYS A 69 -6.98 -7.30 20.17
CA CYS A 69 -8.01 -6.67 20.98
C CYS A 69 -9.23 -6.23 20.17
N MET A 70 -9.04 -5.89 18.89
CA MET A 70 -10.09 -5.33 18.03
C MET A 70 -10.04 -5.85 16.59
N PRO A 71 -10.09 -7.17 16.38
CA PRO A 71 -9.95 -7.76 15.03
C PRO A 71 -11.02 -7.30 14.04
N TYR A 72 -12.13 -6.73 14.51
CA TYR A 72 -13.24 -6.28 13.66
C TYR A 72 -13.02 -4.89 13.07
N GLU A 73 -12.18 -4.07 13.71
CA GLU A 73 -11.86 -2.71 13.28
C GLU A 73 -10.61 -2.68 12.40
N PHE A 74 -9.88 -3.81 12.36
CA PHE A 74 -8.62 -3.93 11.64
C PHE A 74 -8.68 -3.39 10.20
N LEU A 75 -9.66 -3.81 9.41
CA LEU A 75 -9.76 -3.35 8.01
C LEU A 75 -10.11 -1.87 7.92
N THR A 76 -10.94 -1.36 8.83
CA THR A 76 -11.28 0.06 8.89
C THR A 76 -10.04 0.88 9.25
N ASP A 77 -9.30 0.47 10.26
CA ASP A 77 -8.09 1.15 10.70
C ASP A 77 -6.96 1.03 9.68
N PHE A 78 -6.79 -0.14 9.07
CA PHE A 78 -5.89 -0.36 7.95
C PHE A 78 -6.16 0.61 6.79
N ASN A 79 -7.43 0.72 6.37
CA ASN A 79 -7.82 1.66 5.34
C ASN A 79 -7.60 3.11 5.78
N ASN A 80 -7.88 3.45 7.03
CA ASN A 80 -7.65 4.79 7.57
C ASN A 80 -6.16 5.16 7.56
N CYS A 81 -5.28 4.22 7.89
CA CYS A 81 -3.83 4.43 7.80
C CYS A 81 -3.38 4.70 6.36
N LEU A 82 -3.82 3.88 5.41
CA LEU A 82 -3.47 4.08 3.99
C LEU A 82 -4.08 5.36 3.39
N ASN A 83 -5.21 5.84 3.91
CA ASN A 83 -5.86 7.07 3.44
C ASN A 83 -4.95 8.30 3.54
N LYS A 84 -3.96 8.29 4.44
CA LYS A 84 -2.97 9.36 4.54
C LYS A 84 -2.26 9.66 3.22
N TYR A 85 -1.97 8.62 2.43
CA TYR A 85 -1.26 8.70 1.15
C TYR A 85 -2.04 8.11 -0.02
N ILE A 86 -3.36 7.99 0.09
CA ILE A 86 -4.17 7.26 -0.91
C ILE A 86 -4.04 7.85 -2.33
N ASN A 87 -3.96 9.18 -2.44
CA ASN A 87 -3.83 9.84 -3.74
C ASN A 87 -2.46 9.57 -4.37
N GLU A 88 -1.40 9.64 -3.57
CA GLU A 88 -0.03 9.39 -4.00
C GLU A 88 0.17 7.92 -4.36
N LEU A 89 -0.26 7.00 -3.50
CA LEU A 89 -0.19 5.56 -3.74
C LEU A 89 -0.99 5.16 -4.98
N THR A 90 -2.20 5.70 -5.16
CA THR A 90 -3.01 5.48 -6.36
C THR A 90 -2.29 5.98 -7.61
N LEU A 91 -1.65 7.15 -7.55
CA LEU A 91 -0.92 7.71 -8.67
C LEU A 91 0.32 6.89 -9.03
N LEU A 92 1.11 6.50 -8.02
CA LEU A 92 2.32 5.70 -8.20
C LEU A 92 1.98 4.29 -8.70
N GLY A 93 0.97 3.65 -8.11
CA GLY A 93 0.53 2.31 -8.44
C GLY A 93 -0.20 2.18 -9.78
N LYS A 94 -0.61 3.29 -10.39
CA LYS A 94 -1.34 3.26 -11.67
C LYS A 94 -0.56 2.52 -12.76
N GLY A 95 -1.13 1.41 -13.25
CA GLY A 95 -0.51 0.48 -14.20
C GLY A 95 0.56 -0.43 -13.57
N ARG A 96 0.61 -0.48 -12.23
CA ARG A 96 1.47 -1.34 -11.40
C ARG A 96 0.73 -1.79 -10.13
N GLU A 97 -0.57 -1.96 -10.24
CA GLU A 97 -1.45 -2.24 -9.09
C GLU A 97 -1.00 -3.48 -8.33
N ARG A 98 -0.51 -4.50 -9.04
CA ARG A 98 -0.03 -5.74 -8.45
C ARG A 98 1.26 -5.54 -7.63
N GLU A 99 2.20 -4.76 -8.16
CA GLU A 99 3.45 -4.44 -7.47
C GLU A 99 3.19 -3.56 -6.24
N LEU A 100 2.27 -2.59 -6.33
CA LEU A 100 1.85 -1.80 -5.18
C LEU A 100 1.26 -2.70 -4.07
N MET A 101 0.38 -3.63 -4.44
CA MET A 101 -0.21 -4.59 -3.49
C MET A 101 0.87 -5.44 -2.83
N PHE A 102 1.82 -5.96 -3.61
CA PHE A 102 2.95 -6.70 -3.08
C PHE A 102 3.79 -5.86 -2.10
N ASN A 103 4.04 -4.58 -2.40
CA ASN A 103 4.74 -3.68 -1.49
C ASN A 103 3.97 -3.46 -0.18
N ILE A 104 2.65 -3.36 -0.25
CA ILE A 104 1.80 -3.23 0.95
C ILE A 104 1.87 -4.51 1.79
N GLU A 105 1.69 -5.68 1.19
CA GLU A 105 1.76 -6.97 1.88
C GLU A 105 3.13 -7.18 2.54
N ASP A 106 4.21 -6.94 1.81
CA ASP A 106 5.58 -7.13 2.27
C ASP A 106 5.92 -6.19 3.45
N GLU A 107 5.53 -4.92 3.39
CA GLU A 107 5.76 -3.99 4.51
C GLU A 107 4.92 -4.34 5.73
N ILE A 108 3.71 -4.86 5.55
CA ILE A 108 2.87 -5.32 6.66
C ILE A 108 3.47 -6.57 7.30
N ASP A 109 3.93 -7.54 6.51
CA ASP A 109 4.61 -8.74 7.02
C ASP A 109 5.83 -8.38 7.87
N ASN A 110 6.53 -7.29 7.52
CA ASN A 110 7.68 -6.79 8.30
C ASN A 110 7.28 -6.16 9.65
N LEU A 111 6.02 -5.79 9.85
CA LEU A 111 5.51 -5.25 11.12
C LEU A 111 5.20 -6.35 12.15
N PHE A 112 5.17 -7.61 11.74
CA PHE A 112 4.92 -8.74 12.65
C PHE A 112 6.25 -9.36 13.10
N ASP A 113 6.31 -9.70 14.40
CA ASP A 113 7.36 -10.53 14.96
C ASP A 113 7.33 -11.95 14.36
N ASP A 114 8.27 -12.83 14.74
CA ASP A 114 8.51 -14.17 14.17
C ASP A 114 7.36 -15.20 14.30
N ASP A 115 6.13 -14.78 14.60
CA ASP A 115 4.95 -15.65 14.65
C ASP A 115 4.40 -15.92 13.24
N ASN A 116 4.91 -16.98 12.62
CA ASN A 116 4.55 -17.36 11.27
C ASN A 116 3.06 -17.68 11.08
N ASP A 117 2.38 -18.19 12.11
CA ASP A 117 0.96 -18.54 12.00
C ASP A 117 0.10 -17.28 11.91
N LYS A 118 0.45 -16.26 12.70
CA LYS A 118 -0.19 -14.94 12.62
C LYS A 118 0.11 -14.23 11.31
N LYS A 119 1.38 -14.22 10.87
CA LYS A 119 1.76 -13.67 9.56
C LYS A 119 0.91 -14.28 8.46
N ASN A 120 0.83 -15.59 8.39
CA ASN A 120 0.03 -16.29 7.39
C ASN A 120 -1.45 -15.92 7.45
N LEU A 121 -2.04 -15.83 8.65
CA LEU A 121 -3.44 -15.46 8.82
C LEU A 121 -3.71 -14.04 8.32
N ILE A 122 -2.83 -13.11 8.67
CA ILE A 122 -2.99 -11.70 8.32
C ILE A 122 -2.73 -11.49 6.85
N SER A 123 -1.67 -12.09 6.29
CA SER A 123 -1.42 -12.07 4.84
C SER A 123 -2.62 -12.62 4.06
N PHE A 124 -3.26 -13.68 4.57
CA PHE A 124 -4.48 -14.21 3.96
C PHE A 124 -5.65 -13.20 4.02
N ILE A 125 -5.88 -12.57 5.17
CA ILE A 125 -6.95 -11.57 5.35
C ILE A 125 -6.68 -10.35 4.46
N ILE A 126 -5.47 -9.82 4.49
CA ILE A 126 -5.08 -8.63 3.71
C ILE A 126 -5.09 -8.95 2.22
N GLY A 127 -4.41 -10.01 1.80
CA GLY A 127 -4.32 -10.40 0.40
C GLY A 127 -5.69 -10.73 -0.18
N GLY A 128 -6.54 -11.41 0.58
CA GLY A 128 -7.94 -11.67 0.21
C GLY A 128 -8.75 -10.38 0.08
N SER A 129 -8.61 -9.46 1.02
CA SER A 129 -9.30 -8.18 1.01
C SER A 129 -8.86 -7.31 -0.17
N ILE A 130 -7.56 -7.20 -0.39
CA ILE A 130 -6.97 -6.50 -1.53
C ILE A 130 -7.47 -7.08 -2.85
N HIS A 131 -7.48 -8.42 -3.00
CA HIS A 131 -7.96 -9.06 -4.22
C HIS A 131 -9.44 -8.76 -4.49
N VAL A 132 -10.28 -8.76 -3.46
CA VAL A 132 -11.69 -8.38 -3.59
C VAL A 132 -11.83 -6.92 -4.01
N LEU A 133 -11.05 -6.03 -3.43
CA LEU A 133 -11.04 -4.61 -3.77
C LEU A 133 -10.56 -4.37 -5.21
N GLU A 134 -9.49 -5.02 -5.65
CA GLU A 134 -9.00 -4.98 -7.04
C GLU A 134 -10.06 -5.43 -8.04
N LYS A 135 -10.66 -6.60 -7.78
CA LYS A 135 -11.70 -7.19 -8.65
C LYS A 135 -12.92 -6.28 -8.79
N ASN A 136 -13.23 -5.53 -7.77
CA ASN A 136 -14.33 -4.58 -7.75
C ASN A 136 -13.93 -3.15 -8.15
N LYS A 137 -12.76 -2.97 -8.78
CA LYS A 137 -12.26 -1.68 -9.26
C LYS A 137 -12.04 -0.65 -8.13
N LEU A 138 -11.13 -0.96 -7.24
CA LEU A 138 -10.69 -0.15 -6.09
C LEU A 138 -10.57 1.37 -6.38
N PHE A 139 -10.31 1.73 -7.63
CA PHE A 139 -10.10 3.10 -8.08
C PHE A 139 -11.29 3.68 -8.87
N ASP A 140 -12.44 2.99 -8.87
CA ASP A 140 -13.66 3.51 -9.50
C ASP A 140 -14.38 4.46 -8.52
N LYS A 141 -14.58 5.71 -8.93
CA LYS A 141 -15.25 6.74 -8.13
C LYS A 141 -16.69 6.42 -7.73
N ASN A 142 -17.31 5.44 -8.37
CA ASN A 142 -18.68 4.99 -8.11
C ASN A 142 -18.74 3.74 -7.22
N TYR A 143 -17.61 3.32 -6.67
CA TYR A 143 -17.51 2.10 -5.88
C TYR A 143 -18.05 2.34 -4.46
N ASP A 144 -18.94 1.46 -4.00
CA ASP A 144 -19.47 1.48 -2.64
C ASP A 144 -18.48 0.80 -1.68
N TYR A 145 -17.51 1.59 -1.22
CA TYR A 145 -16.48 1.14 -0.27
C TYR A 145 -17.10 0.66 1.05
N GLU A 146 -18.15 1.31 1.52
CA GLU A 146 -18.79 1.01 2.80
C GLU A 146 -19.39 -0.40 2.80
N TYR A 147 -20.05 -0.77 1.71
CA TYR A 147 -20.65 -2.09 1.55
C TYR A 147 -19.58 -3.20 1.51
N VAL A 148 -18.51 -3.01 0.74
CA VAL A 148 -17.47 -4.03 0.59
C VAL A 148 -16.63 -4.14 1.85
N ASN A 149 -16.24 -3.04 2.47
CA ASN A 149 -15.52 -3.07 3.73
C ASN A 149 -16.31 -3.83 4.81
N ARG A 150 -17.61 -3.60 4.93
CA ARG A 150 -18.47 -4.34 5.87
C ARG A 150 -18.48 -5.83 5.59
N GLN A 151 -18.55 -6.27 4.33
CA GLN A 151 -18.49 -7.68 3.97
C GLN A 151 -17.13 -8.29 4.31
N LEU A 152 -16.03 -7.58 4.04
CA LEU A 152 -14.68 -8.02 4.36
C LEU A 152 -14.46 -8.12 5.88
N GLU A 153 -15.00 -7.18 6.64
CA GLU A 153 -15.01 -7.24 8.12
C GLU A 153 -15.75 -8.48 8.65
N GLU A 154 -16.94 -8.78 8.13
CA GLU A 154 -17.70 -9.96 8.55
C GLU A 154 -16.98 -11.27 8.22
N LEU A 155 -16.31 -11.35 7.07
CA LEU A 155 -15.48 -12.50 6.70
C LEU A 155 -14.26 -12.62 7.61
N SER A 156 -13.56 -11.52 7.86
CA SER A 156 -12.40 -11.49 8.75
C SER A 156 -12.75 -11.90 10.18
N LYS A 157 -13.88 -11.43 10.71
CA LYS A 157 -14.44 -11.88 12.00
C LYS A 157 -14.62 -13.39 12.03
N SER A 158 -15.21 -13.96 10.99
CA SER A 158 -15.49 -15.38 10.90
C SER A 158 -14.19 -16.19 10.90
N ILE A 159 -13.18 -15.77 10.15
CA ILE A 159 -11.87 -16.43 10.06
C ILE A 159 -11.16 -16.35 11.42
N LEU A 160 -11.08 -15.16 12.01
CA LEU A 160 -10.43 -14.96 13.32
C LEU A 160 -11.13 -15.74 14.44
N SER A 161 -12.46 -15.88 14.39
CA SER A 161 -13.22 -16.69 15.37
C SER A 161 -12.92 -18.18 15.28
N LEU A 162 -12.46 -18.68 14.14
CA LEU A 162 -12.00 -20.07 13.97
C LEU A 162 -10.59 -20.25 14.54
N TYR A 163 -9.73 -19.24 14.41
CA TYR A 163 -8.36 -19.27 14.90
C TYR A 163 -8.27 -19.18 16.43
N ASN A 164 -9.15 -18.41 17.08
CA ASN A 164 -9.15 -18.20 18.54
C ASN A 164 -9.94 -19.28 19.32
N LYS A 165 -10.25 -20.42 18.73
CA LYS A 165 -11.01 -21.51 19.38
C LYS A 165 -10.14 -22.56 20.08
N ASP A 166 -8.83 -22.41 20.05
CA ASP A 166 -7.85 -23.22 20.79
C ASP A 166 -7.27 -22.41 21.95
#